data_46f7a9b42c48196ca6684ea6ef455615
#
_entry.id   46f7a9b42c48196ca6684ea6ef455615
#
_cell.length_a   1.000
_cell.length_b   1.000
_cell.length_c   1.000
_cell.angle_alpha   90.00
_cell.angle_beta   90.00
_cell.angle_gamma   90.00
#
_symmetry.space_group_name_H-M   'P 1'
#
loop_
_entity.id
_entity.type
_entity.pdbx_description
1 polymer ?
#
loop_
_entity_poly.entity_id
_entity_poly.type
_entity_poly.pdbx_seq_one_letter_code
_entity_poly.pdbx_strand_id
1 'polypeptide(L)'
;KGGDPDEYKKAIDEFFKPILDACELGPERLFIVPGNHDLNRDQIPVSLSKPLTSNEEVESCWGEKRKTALLPFQDFYHSFPDLTGREPGEHCDFGPIEVDGKKISLLCINSAWMCARHKDEGGKVSDQGYLCVGEPQIYESLEKISGSDIRIALLHHPFDWLAPFDKSRMDVHIKRKCNFILHGHAHEPGVSAIRDNFGYHITIPAGACYDRSLPSSSDYTYSYNYVHLNFDS
;
A
#
# COMPACT_ATOMS: atom_id res chain seq x y z
N LYS A 1 13.90 -1.50 -11.03
CA LYS A 1 13.84 -0.39 -10.05
C LYS A 1 13.38 0.88 -10.75
N GLY A 2 12.48 1.64 -10.10
CA GLY A 2 11.99 2.90 -10.65
C GLY A 2 10.81 2.74 -11.62
N GLY A 3 9.95 1.74 -11.40
CA GLY A 3 8.75 1.56 -12.22
C GLY A 3 9.05 1.06 -13.63
N ASP A 4 10.00 0.15 -13.78
CA ASP A 4 10.40 -0.40 -15.07
C ASP A 4 9.41 -1.49 -15.53
N PRO A 5 8.73 -1.32 -16.69
CA PRO A 5 7.76 -2.30 -17.21
C PRO A 5 8.35 -3.70 -17.43
N ASP A 6 9.63 -3.81 -17.82
CA ASP A 6 10.28 -5.10 -18.03
C ASP A 6 10.51 -5.84 -16.71
N GLU A 7 10.81 -5.11 -15.61
CA GLU A 7 10.90 -5.68 -14.27
C GLU A 7 9.52 -6.17 -13.78
N TYR A 8 8.44 -5.44 -14.07
CA TYR A 8 7.08 -5.89 -13.75
C TYR A 8 6.70 -7.15 -14.52
N LYS A 9 6.96 -7.18 -15.82
CA LYS A 9 6.70 -8.37 -16.63
C LYS A 9 7.43 -9.59 -16.08
N LYS A 10 8.70 -9.41 -15.71
CA LYS A 10 9.50 -10.49 -15.11
C LYS A 10 8.90 -10.94 -13.76
N ALA A 11 8.49 -10.00 -12.89
CA ALA A 11 7.86 -10.34 -11.62
C ALA A 11 6.52 -11.09 -11.81
N ILE A 12 5.75 -10.69 -12.81
CA ILE A 12 4.49 -11.36 -13.17
C ILE A 12 4.74 -12.79 -13.63
N ASP A 13 5.66 -12.98 -14.56
CA ASP A 13 5.87 -14.28 -15.21
C ASP A 13 6.68 -15.26 -14.33
N GLU A 14 7.67 -14.76 -13.56
CA GLU A 14 8.58 -15.61 -12.78
C GLU A 14 8.19 -15.76 -11.30
N PHE A 15 7.28 -14.90 -10.78
CA PHE A 15 6.92 -14.92 -9.35
C PHE A 15 5.41 -15.02 -9.14
N PHE A 16 4.61 -14.05 -9.60
CA PHE A 16 3.19 -14.01 -9.24
C PHE A 16 2.38 -15.14 -9.87
N LYS A 17 2.55 -15.40 -11.18
CA LYS A 17 1.86 -16.52 -11.84
C LYS A 17 2.23 -17.86 -11.23
N PRO A 18 3.52 -18.21 -11.04
CA PRO A 18 3.89 -19.46 -10.37
C PRO A 18 3.33 -19.64 -8.95
N ILE A 19 3.21 -18.54 -8.17
CA ILE A 19 2.62 -18.61 -6.83
C ILE A 19 1.11 -18.88 -6.93
N LEU A 20 0.40 -18.16 -7.79
CA LEU A 20 -1.03 -18.37 -7.98
C LEU A 20 -1.33 -19.80 -8.44
N ASP A 21 -0.55 -20.31 -9.39
CA ASP A 21 -0.68 -21.69 -9.88
C ASP A 21 -0.39 -22.72 -8.76
N ALA A 22 0.67 -22.51 -7.97
CA ALA A 22 1.02 -23.40 -6.86
C ALA A 22 -0.01 -23.39 -5.73
N CYS A 23 -0.72 -22.29 -5.55
CA CYS A 23 -1.79 -22.14 -4.57
C CYS A 23 -3.17 -22.53 -5.11
N GLU A 24 -3.28 -22.88 -6.39
CA GLU A 24 -4.55 -23.14 -7.09
C GLU A 24 -5.53 -21.96 -6.98
N LEU A 25 -5.01 -20.71 -7.06
CA LEU A 25 -5.78 -19.48 -6.94
C LEU A 25 -5.87 -18.75 -8.29
N GLY A 26 -7.04 -18.18 -8.55
CA GLY A 26 -7.22 -17.27 -9.67
C GLY A 26 -6.59 -15.88 -9.41
N PRO A 27 -6.33 -15.13 -10.48
CA PRO A 27 -5.68 -13.81 -10.38
C PRO A 27 -6.51 -12.79 -9.59
N GLU A 28 -7.81 -12.96 -9.47
CA GLU A 28 -8.70 -12.13 -8.65
C GLU A 28 -8.43 -12.25 -7.14
N ARG A 29 -7.60 -13.21 -6.73
CA ARG A 29 -7.15 -13.39 -5.34
C ARG A 29 -5.85 -12.64 -5.03
N LEU A 30 -5.21 -12.03 -6.02
CA LEU A 30 -3.97 -11.27 -5.85
C LEU A 30 -4.28 -9.79 -5.65
N PHE A 31 -3.78 -9.21 -4.57
CA PHE A 31 -3.91 -7.79 -4.24
C PHE A 31 -2.52 -7.18 -4.08
N ILE A 32 -2.27 -6.07 -4.77
CA ILE A 32 -0.95 -5.45 -4.86
C ILE A 32 -1.09 -3.95 -4.62
N VAL A 33 -0.14 -3.38 -3.90
CA VAL A 33 -0.01 -1.92 -3.72
C VAL A 33 1.37 -1.46 -4.16
N PRO A 34 1.51 -0.27 -4.74
CA PRO A 34 2.81 0.25 -5.10
C PRO A 34 3.61 0.68 -3.87
N GLY A 35 4.91 0.47 -3.94
CA GLY A 35 5.89 0.96 -2.98
C GLY A 35 6.74 2.11 -3.54
N ASN A 36 7.67 2.60 -2.73
CA ASN A 36 8.58 3.68 -3.12
C ASN A 36 9.57 3.29 -4.24
N HIS A 37 9.76 2.00 -4.49
CA HIS A 37 10.57 1.48 -5.59
C HIS A 37 9.81 1.36 -6.91
N ASP A 38 8.49 1.45 -6.89
CA ASP A 38 7.64 1.46 -8.09
C ASP A 38 7.50 2.87 -8.70
N LEU A 39 8.03 3.87 -8.00
CA LEU A 39 8.04 5.27 -8.45
C LEU A 39 9.06 5.50 -9.55
N ASN A 40 8.61 5.90 -10.72
CA ASN A 40 9.48 6.48 -11.77
C ASN A 40 9.77 7.95 -11.45
N ARG A 41 10.98 8.20 -10.93
CA ARG A 41 11.36 9.55 -10.45
C ARG A 41 11.45 10.59 -11.56
N ASP A 42 11.73 10.16 -12.78
CA ASP A 42 11.86 11.08 -13.93
C ASP A 42 10.51 11.62 -14.38
N GLN A 43 9.43 10.95 -13.96
CA GLN A 43 8.06 11.39 -14.24
C GLN A 43 7.44 12.25 -13.12
N ILE A 44 8.19 12.57 -12.06
CA ILE A 44 7.70 13.47 -11.02
C ILE A 44 7.43 14.87 -11.60
N PRO A 45 6.17 15.36 -11.57
CA PRO A 45 5.84 16.67 -12.10
C PRO A 45 6.54 17.78 -11.29
N VAL A 46 7.08 18.79 -11.98
CA VAL A 46 7.72 19.95 -11.32
C VAL A 46 6.78 20.64 -10.33
N SER A 47 5.48 20.72 -10.68
CA SER A 47 4.45 21.30 -9.80
C SER A 47 4.17 20.50 -8.52
N LEU A 48 4.65 19.24 -8.44
CA LEU A 48 4.49 18.32 -7.29
C LEU A 48 5.85 17.79 -6.83
N SER A 49 6.91 18.56 -6.97
CA SER A 49 8.28 18.19 -6.61
C SER A 49 8.61 18.41 -5.12
N LYS A 50 7.66 18.97 -4.36
CA LYS A 50 7.81 19.18 -2.90
C LYS A 50 6.78 18.38 -2.13
N PRO A 51 7.05 18.03 -0.86
CA PRO A 51 6.05 17.44 0.02
C PRO A 51 4.82 18.33 0.17
N LEU A 52 3.66 17.72 0.36
CA LEU A 52 2.45 18.42 0.77
C LEU A 52 2.51 18.67 2.28
N THR A 53 1.97 19.80 2.71
CA THR A 53 2.11 20.29 4.09
C THR A 53 0.80 20.40 4.85
N SER A 54 -0.33 20.23 4.15
CA SER A 54 -1.65 20.32 4.76
C SER A 54 -2.68 19.42 4.05
N ASN A 55 -3.81 19.20 4.70
CA ASN A 55 -4.92 18.42 4.13
C ASN A 55 -5.55 19.13 2.94
N GLU A 56 -5.63 20.46 2.96
CA GLU A 56 -6.16 21.25 1.86
C GLU A 56 -5.32 21.09 0.60
N GLU A 57 -4.00 21.02 0.74
CA GLU A 57 -3.09 20.71 -0.38
C GLU A 57 -3.31 19.29 -0.91
N VAL A 58 -3.51 18.32 -0.03
CA VAL A 58 -3.81 16.93 -0.40
C VAL A 58 -5.13 16.83 -1.15
N GLU A 59 -6.19 17.45 -0.64
CA GLU A 59 -7.52 17.45 -1.25
C GLU A 59 -7.50 18.13 -2.63
N SER A 60 -6.87 19.29 -2.75
CA SER A 60 -6.68 19.98 -4.03
C SER A 60 -5.88 19.15 -5.03
N CYS A 61 -4.79 18.53 -4.57
CA CYS A 61 -3.95 17.70 -5.42
C CYS A 61 -4.70 16.45 -5.89
N TRP A 62 -5.41 15.77 -5.00
CA TRP A 62 -6.16 14.57 -5.33
C TRP A 62 -7.37 14.84 -6.23
N GLY A 63 -8.08 15.93 -6.02
CA GLY A 63 -9.23 16.32 -6.83
C GLY A 63 -8.82 16.80 -8.24
N GLU A 64 -7.96 17.80 -8.30
CA GLU A 64 -7.65 18.48 -9.56
C GLU A 64 -6.45 17.89 -10.31
N LYS A 65 -5.48 17.36 -9.60
CA LYS A 65 -4.18 16.94 -10.16
C LYS A 65 -3.90 15.44 -9.98
N ARG A 66 -4.90 14.64 -9.61
CA ARG A 66 -4.72 13.21 -9.33
C ARG A 66 -3.99 12.48 -10.45
N LYS A 67 -4.45 12.62 -11.68
CA LYS A 67 -3.80 11.99 -12.84
C LYS A 67 -2.33 12.38 -12.95
N THR A 68 -2.04 13.66 -12.79
CA THR A 68 -0.67 14.20 -12.83
C THR A 68 0.18 13.68 -11.66
N ALA A 69 -0.40 13.59 -10.47
CA ALA A 69 0.28 13.10 -9.27
C ALA A 69 0.63 11.61 -9.37
N LEU A 70 -0.19 10.82 -10.07
CA LEU A 70 -0.02 9.39 -10.24
C LEU A 70 0.77 9.00 -11.50
N LEU A 71 1.15 9.94 -12.37
CA LEU A 71 2.01 9.67 -13.53
C LEU A 71 3.28 8.86 -13.19
N PRO A 72 3.99 9.12 -12.07
CA PRO A 72 5.15 8.34 -11.71
C PRO A 72 4.90 6.85 -11.43
N PHE A 73 3.63 6.44 -11.30
CA PHE A 73 3.20 5.07 -11.07
C PHE A 73 2.41 4.47 -12.23
N GLN A 74 2.35 5.15 -13.39
CA GLN A 74 1.55 4.68 -14.52
C GLN A 74 1.96 3.29 -14.97
N ASP A 75 3.25 2.98 -15.00
CA ASP A 75 3.75 1.68 -15.43
C ASP A 75 3.34 0.56 -14.46
N PHE A 76 3.31 0.84 -13.14
CA PHE A 76 2.72 -0.06 -12.15
C PHE A 76 1.25 -0.32 -12.44
N TYR A 77 0.44 0.72 -12.59
CA TYR A 77 -1.00 0.58 -12.82
C TYR A 77 -1.35 -0.06 -14.17
N HIS A 78 -0.49 0.02 -15.17
CA HIS A 78 -0.71 -0.63 -16.46
C HIS A 78 -0.19 -2.07 -16.53
N SER A 79 0.75 -2.45 -15.66
CA SER A 79 1.38 -3.78 -15.74
C SER A 79 0.56 -4.90 -15.10
N PHE A 80 -0.25 -4.61 -14.09
CA PHE A 80 -0.94 -5.63 -13.31
C PHE A 80 -2.40 -5.93 -13.68
N PRO A 81 -3.15 -5.13 -14.45
CA PRO A 81 -4.53 -5.42 -14.79
C PRO A 81 -4.73 -6.78 -15.46
N ASP A 82 -3.86 -7.12 -16.41
CA ASP A 82 -3.93 -8.41 -17.10
C ASP A 82 -3.70 -9.61 -16.17
N LEU A 83 -2.87 -9.42 -15.13
CA LEU A 83 -2.63 -10.44 -14.13
C LEU A 83 -3.77 -10.54 -13.12
N THR A 84 -4.32 -9.41 -12.66
CA THR A 84 -5.34 -9.39 -11.60
C THR A 84 -6.76 -9.51 -12.12
N GLY A 85 -6.96 -9.37 -13.42
CA GLY A 85 -8.29 -9.33 -14.05
C GLY A 85 -9.11 -8.09 -13.67
N ARG A 86 -8.46 -7.05 -13.13
CA ARG A 86 -9.10 -5.81 -12.70
C ARG A 86 -8.78 -4.68 -13.67
N GLU A 87 -9.73 -3.78 -13.85
CA GLU A 87 -9.51 -2.60 -14.68
C GLU A 87 -8.37 -1.73 -14.09
N PRO A 88 -7.55 -1.10 -14.96
CA PRO A 88 -6.54 -0.18 -14.52
C PRO A 88 -7.15 0.94 -13.67
N GLY A 89 -6.78 1.01 -12.41
CA GLY A 89 -7.23 2.05 -11.50
C GLY A 89 -6.23 3.18 -11.43
N GLU A 90 -6.70 4.40 -11.23
CA GLU A 90 -5.83 5.55 -10.91
C GLU A 90 -5.33 5.51 -9.46
N HIS A 91 -5.83 4.59 -8.66
CA HIS A 91 -5.48 4.34 -7.27
C HIS A 91 -5.85 2.90 -6.92
N CYS A 92 -5.41 2.48 -5.77
CA CYS A 92 -5.45 1.08 -5.40
C CYS A 92 -6.82 0.45 -5.45
N ASP A 93 -6.80 -0.78 -5.87
CA ASP A 93 -7.97 -1.61 -6.05
C ASP A 93 -8.46 -2.18 -4.71
N PHE A 94 -9.69 -2.57 -4.71
CA PHE A 94 -10.32 -3.25 -3.58
C PHE A 94 -11.35 -4.19 -4.15
N GLY A 95 -11.66 -5.21 -3.44
CA GLY A 95 -12.73 -6.09 -3.83
C GLY A 95 -13.28 -6.76 -2.61
N PRO A 96 -14.59 -7.02 -2.53
CA PRO A 96 -15.03 -8.10 -1.71
C PRO A 96 -14.66 -9.41 -2.39
N ILE A 97 -13.96 -10.26 -1.65
CA ILE A 97 -13.88 -11.68 -1.96
C ILE A 97 -14.80 -12.42 -0.99
N GLU A 98 -15.47 -13.44 -1.48
CA GLU A 98 -16.30 -14.29 -0.63
C GLU A 98 -15.56 -15.58 -0.31
N VAL A 99 -15.49 -15.89 0.98
CA VAL A 99 -14.85 -17.10 1.51
C VAL A 99 -15.76 -17.64 2.61
N ASP A 100 -16.25 -18.86 2.44
CA ASP A 100 -17.13 -19.56 3.41
C ASP A 100 -18.35 -18.70 3.82
N GLY A 101 -18.96 -18.00 2.86
CA GLY A 101 -20.12 -17.13 3.08
C GLY A 101 -19.79 -15.82 3.82
N LYS A 102 -18.50 -15.52 4.04
CA LYS A 102 -18.04 -14.26 4.61
C LYS A 102 -17.48 -13.34 3.52
N LYS A 103 -17.84 -12.06 3.62
CA LYS A 103 -17.32 -11.02 2.74
C LYS A 103 -16.06 -10.41 3.34
N ILE A 104 -14.93 -10.59 2.66
CA ILE A 104 -13.65 -10.01 3.02
C ILE A 104 -13.32 -8.92 2.00
N SER A 105 -13.11 -7.70 2.45
CA SER A 105 -12.70 -6.59 1.59
C SER A 105 -11.29 -6.13 1.89
N LEU A 106 -10.54 -5.88 0.82
CA LEU A 106 -9.21 -5.30 0.89
C LEU A 106 -9.26 -3.85 0.42
N LEU A 107 -8.72 -2.98 1.24
CA LEU A 107 -8.52 -1.56 0.98
C LEU A 107 -7.06 -1.38 0.60
N CYS A 108 -6.76 -1.43 -0.69
CA CYS A 108 -5.41 -1.26 -1.20
C CYS A 108 -5.09 0.25 -1.32
N ILE A 109 -4.14 0.73 -0.55
CA ILE A 109 -3.84 2.15 -0.38
C ILE A 109 -2.48 2.46 -0.99
N ASN A 110 -2.41 3.42 -1.92
CA ASN A 110 -1.14 3.96 -2.39
C ASN A 110 -0.57 4.95 -1.37
N SER A 111 0.27 4.47 -0.47
CA SER A 111 1.02 5.31 0.48
C SER A 111 2.31 5.90 -0.11
N ALA A 112 2.65 5.53 -1.35
CA ALA A 112 3.90 5.93 -2.01
C ALA A 112 3.75 7.10 -3.00
N TRP A 113 2.51 7.58 -3.27
CA TRP A 113 2.26 8.56 -4.33
C TRP A 113 3.01 9.88 -4.17
N MET A 114 3.40 10.24 -2.93
CA MET A 114 4.22 11.43 -2.63
C MET A 114 5.66 11.09 -2.23
N CYS A 115 6.17 9.89 -2.52
CA CYS A 115 7.56 9.53 -2.27
C CYS A 115 8.55 10.37 -3.08
N ALA A 116 9.78 10.49 -2.59
CA ALA A 116 10.91 11.17 -3.20
C ALA A 116 10.73 12.70 -3.38
N ARG A 117 9.80 13.33 -2.64
CA ARG A 117 9.60 14.79 -2.66
C ARG A 117 10.37 15.51 -1.57
N HIS A 118 10.72 14.82 -0.48
CA HIS A 118 11.57 15.39 0.56
C HIS A 118 13.02 14.91 0.41
N LYS A 119 13.96 15.83 0.62
CA LYS A 119 15.40 15.55 0.64
C LYS A 119 16.01 16.13 1.90
N ASP A 120 16.92 15.40 2.52
CA ASP A 120 17.72 15.87 3.64
C ASP A 120 18.73 16.96 3.21
N GLU A 121 19.49 17.49 4.18
CA GLU A 121 20.51 18.51 3.94
C GLU A 121 21.61 18.06 2.97
N GLY A 122 21.85 16.77 2.86
CA GLY A 122 22.77 16.15 1.89
C GLY A 122 22.17 15.92 0.51
N GLY A 123 20.90 16.27 0.28
CA GLY A 123 20.17 16.04 -0.97
C GLY A 123 19.69 14.61 -1.20
N LYS A 124 19.81 13.74 -0.18
CA LYS A 124 19.32 12.37 -0.23
C LYS A 124 17.82 12.34 0.09
N VAL A 125 17.06 11.50 -0.63
CA VAL A 125 15.64 11.29 -0.33
C VAL A 125 15.46 10.79 1.11
N SER A 126 14.57 11.46 1.85
CA SER A 126 14.25 11.19 3.24
C SER A 126 12.75 11.40 3.46
N ASP A 127 11.98 10.37 3.16
CA ASP A 127 10.52 10.45 3.09
C ASP A 127 9.80 10.29 4.45
N GLN A 128 10.47 9.80 5.49
CA GLN A 128 9.86 9.57 6.80
C GLN A 128 9.31 10.87 7.42
N GLY A 129 8.02 10.87 7.74
CA GLY A 129 7.31 12.03 8.27
C GLY A 129 6.86 13.05 7.22
N TYR A 130 7.04 12.74 5.92
CA TYR A 130 6.68 13.62 4.79
C TYR A 130 5.73 12.99 3.79
N LEU A 131 5.36 11.74 3.98
CA LEU A 131 4.40 11.04 3.12
C LEU A 131 2.97 11.39 3.50
N CYS A 132 2.06 11.20 2.57
CA CYS A 132 0.63 11.29 2.83
C CYS A 132 -0.14 10.23 2.02
N VAL A 133 -1.23 9.79 2.59
CA VAL A 133 -2.26 8.96 1.93
C VAL A 133 -3.37 9.85 1.41
N GLY A 134 -3.92 10.68 2.27
CA GLY A 134 -5.01 11.59 2.00
C GLY A 134 -6.41 11.00 2.23
N GLU A 135 -7.25 11.76 2.90
CA GLU A 135 -8.65 11.37 3.15
C GLU A 135 -9.44 11.03 1.89
N PRO A 136 -9.31 11.75 0.75
CA PRO A 136 -10.08 11.43 -0.45
C PRO A 136 -9.84 9.99 -0.94
N GLN A 137 -8.59 9.50 -0.90
CA GLN A 137 -8.28 8.11 -1.25
C GLN A 137 -9.01 7.13 -0.34
N ILE A 138 -9.09 7.44 0.94
CA ILE A 138 -9.71 6.57 1.94
C ILE A 138 -11.23 6.58 1.83
N TYR A 139 -11.85 7.75 1.69
CA TYR A 139 -13.31 7.84 1.58
C TYR A 139 -13.86 7.12 0.36
N GLU A 140 -13.25 7.32 -0.81
CA GLU A 140 -13.63 6.64 -2.04
C GLU A 140 -13.63 5.10 -1.88
N SER A 141 -12.73 4.60 -1.05
CA SER A 141 -12.55 3.17 -0.84
C SER A 141 -13.43 2.62 0.30
N LEU A 142 -13.58 3.37 1.40
CA LEU A 142 -14.37 2.93 2.56
C LEU A 142 -15.86 2.75 2.23
N GLU A 143 -16.41 3.59 1.36
CA GLU A 143 -17.80 3.44 0.91
C GLU A 143 -18.03 2.08 0.22
N LYS A 144 -17.08 1.64 -0.56
CA LYS A 144 -17.18 0.42 -1.36
C LYS A 144 -17.03 -0.85 -0.52
N ILE A 145 -16.32 -0.79 0.61
CA ILE A 145 -16.14 -1.93 1.52
C ILE A 145 -17.16 -1.95 2.66
N SER A 146 -18.14 -1.05 2.66
CA SER A 146 -19.21 -1.04 3.64
C SER A 146 -20.03 -2.34 3.53
N GLY A 147 -20.31 -2.97 4.68
CA GLY A 147 -21.05 -4.24 4.72
C GLY A 147 -20.20 -5.50 4.60
N SER A 148 -18.87 -5.38 4.62
CA SER A 148 -17.97 -6.55 4.70
C SER A 148 -17.80 -7.02 6.13
N ASP A 149 -17.72 -8.34 6.32
CA ASP A 149 -17.46 -9.00 7.61
C ASP A 149 -16.05 -8.70 8.11
N ILE A 150 -15.07 -8.74 7.19
CA ILE A 150 -13.67 -8.42 7.46
C ILE A 150 -13.18 -7.38 6.47
N ARG A 151 -12.46 -6.40 7.01
CA ARG A 151 -11.85 -5.31 6.24
C ARG A 151 -10.37 -5.26 6.53
N ILE A 152 -9.57 -5.30 5.48
CA ILE A 152 -8.11 -5.35 5.52
C ILE A 152 -7.58 -4.12 4.78
N ALA A 153 -6.81 -3.28 5.47
CA ALA A 153 -6.03 -2.23 4.81
C ALA A 153 -4.67 -2.79 4.39
N LEU A 154 -4.33 -2.62 3.14
CA LEU A 154 -3.03 -2.98 2.57
C LEU A 154 -2.34 -1.72 2.07
N LEU A 155 -1.14 -1.44 2.56
CA LEU A 155 -0.34 -0.28 2.17
C LEU A 155 1.16 -0.61 2.24
N HIS A 156 2.00 0.19 1.55
CA HIS A 156 3.44 -0.05 1.59
C HIS A 156 4.11 0.53 2.84
N HIS A 157 3.85 1.81 3.15
CA HIS A 157 4.50 2.48 4.27
C HIS A 157 3.68 2.36 5.56
N PRO A 158 4.31 2.11 6.72
CA PRO A 158 3.63 2.20 8.01
C PRO A 158 3.20 3.65 8.30
N PHE A 159 2.19 3.84 9.14
CA PHE A 159 1.64 5.17 9.44
C PHE A 159 2.65 6.14 10.07
N ASP A 160 3.71 5.64 10.71
CA ASP A 160 4.78 6.47 11.27
C ASP A 160 5.66 7.16 10.20
N TRP A 161 5.49 6.79 8.94
CA TRP A 161 6.12 7.45 7.80
C TRP A 161 5.30 8.61 7.24
N LEU A 162 4.03 8.71 7.62
CA LEU A 162 3.15 9.78 7.18
C LEU A 162 3.44 11.09 7.91
N ALA A 163 3.19 12.19 7.23
CA ALA A 163 3.22 13.52 7.83
C ALA A 163 2.20 13.61 8.98
N PRO A 164 2.51 14.33 10.08
CA PRO A 164 1.65 14.34 11.27
C PRO A 164 0.19 14.72 11.01
N PHE A 165 -0.05 15.63 10.07
CA PHE A 165 -1.41 16.06 9.72
C PHE A 165 -2.22 14.94 9.06
N ASP A 166 -1.58 14.13 8.19
CA ASP A 166 -2.22 13.03 7.49
C ASP A 166 -2.34 11.79 8.40
N LYS A 167 -1.27 11.47 9.15
CA LYS A 167 -1.24 10.35 10.10
C LYS A 167 -2.43 10.38 11.06
N SER A 168 -2.71 11.53 11.66
CA SER A 168 -3.80 11.65 12.64
C SER A 168 -5.17 11.31 12.04
N ARG A 169 -5.39 11.61 10.77
CA ARG A 169 -6.62 11.26 10.05
C ARG A 169 -6.65 9.80 9.65
N MET A 170 -5.53 9.26 9.16
CA MET A 170 -5.40 7.85 8.82
C MET A 170 -5.62 6.94 10.03
N ASP A 171 -5.08 7.31 11.18
CA ASP A 171 -5.32 6.61 12.45
C ASP A 171 -6.83 6.53 12.77
N VAL A 172 -7.57 7.61 12.59
CA VAL A 172 -9.02 7.62 12.84
C VAL A 172 -9.78 6.76 11.83
N HIS A 173 -9.51 6.92 10.54
CA HIS A 173 -10.32 6.27 9.51
C HIS A 173 -9.99 4.79 9.35
N ILE A 174 -8.70 4.44 9.28
CA ILE A 174 -8.29 3.07 9.01
C ILE A 174 -8.41 2.20 10.25
N LYS A 175 -7.88 2.64 11.40
CA LYS A 175 -7.92 1.84 12.63
C LYS A 175 -9.33 1.58 13.15
N ARG A 176 -10.27 2.50 12.90
CA ARG A 176 -11.68 2.28 13.28
C ARG A 176 -12.46 1.39 12.34
N LYS A 177 -12.06 1.31 11.08
CA LYS A 177 -12.84 0.67 10.03
C LYS A 177 -12.27 -0.67 9.59
N CYS A 178 -10.96 -0.89 9.75
CA CYS A 178 -10.29 -2.11 9.33
C CYS A 178 -9.95 -3.00 10.52
N ASN A 179 -10.12 -4.30 10.33
CA ASN A 179 -9.76 -5.33 11.31
C ASN A 179 -8.27 -5.63 11.27
N PHE A 180 -7.69 -5.55 10.06
CA PHE A 180 -6.27 -5.80 9.81
C PHE A 180 -5.65 -4.64 9.04
N ILE A 181 -4.39 -4.35 9.37
CA ILE A 181 -3.54 -3.38 8.67
C ILE A 181 -2.25 -4.10 8.29
N LEU A 182 -2.06 -4.30 6.98
CA LEU A 182 -0.88 -4.95 6.43
C LEU A 182 0.01 -3.90 5.79
N HIS A 183 1.29 -3.87 6.15
CA HIS A 183 2.24 -2.95 5.53
C HIS A 183 3.62 -3.59 5.34
N GLY A 184 4.42 -3.02 4.45
CA GLY A 184 5.79 -3.41 4.20
C GLY A 184 6.78 -2.34 4.66
N HIS A 185 7.77 -2.08 3.84
CA HIS A 185 8.77 -1.02 3.89
C HIS A 185 9.79 -1.11 5.04
N ALA A 186 9.35 -1.27 6.28
CA ALA A 186 10.24 -1.28 7.45
C ALA A 186 11.14 -2.51 7.51
N HIS A 187 10.78 -3.59 6.80
CA HIS A 187 11.48 -4.88 6.78
C HIS A 187 11.61 -5.53 8.17
N GLU A 188 10.87 -5.05 9.15
CA GLU A 188 10.85 -5.57 10.52
C GLU A 188 9.61 -6.46 10.68
N PRO A 189 9.79 -7.78 10.79
CA PRO A 189 8.68 -8.69 11.00
C PRO A 189 8.10 -8.49 12.40
N GLY A 190 6.79 -8.66 12.51
CA GLY A 190 6.11 -8.60 13.80
C GLY A 190 4.60 -8.64 13.64
N VAL A 191 3.89 -8.80 14.73
CA VAL A 191 2.44 -8.70 14.78
C VAL A 191 2.05 -7.94 16.03
N SER A 192 1.23 -6.92 15.87
CA SER A 192 0.71 -6.14 16.99
C SER A 192 -0.81 -6.18 16.99
N ALA A 193 -1.39 -6.72 18.05
CA ALA A 193 -2.81 -6.60 18.31
C ALA A 193 -3.03 -5.41 19.24
N ILE A 194 -3.75 -4.41 18.77
CA ILE A 194 -3.94 -3.14 19.47
C ILE A 194 -5.42 -2.94 19.78
N ARG A 195 -5.70 -2.62 21.03
CA ARG A 195 -7.01 -2.13 21.47
C ARG A 195 -6.82 -0.74 22.06
N ASP A 196 -7.31 0.23 21.38
CA ASP A 196 -7.20 1.64 21.77
C ASP A 196 -8.56 2.37 21.63
N ASN A 197 -8.54 3.69 21.73
CA ASN A 197 -9.74 4.52 21.56
C ASN A 197 -10.35 4.46 20.15
N PHE A 198 -9.60 3.96 19.18
CA PHE A 198 -10.06 3.77 17.79
C PHE A 198 -10.74 2.42 17.57
N GLY A 199 -10.50 1.43 18.44
CA GLY A 199 -11.10 0.10 18.36
C GLY A 199 -10.09 -1.03 18.58
N TYR A 200 -10.39 -2.18 17.98
CA TYR A 200 -9.50 -3.33 17.95
C TYR A 200 -9.05 -3.58 16.52
N HIS A 201 -7.75 -3.63 16.30
CA HIS A 201 -7.17 -3.95 15.01
C HIS A 201 -5.85 -4.72 15.19
N ILE A 202 -5.47 -5.46 14.16
CA ILE A 202 -4.21 -6.20 14.12
C ILE A 202 -3.35 -5.60 13.03
N THR A 203 -2.14 -5.18 13.39
CA THR A 203 -1.14 -4.69 12.43
C THR A 203 -0.12 -5.78 12.17
N ILE A 204 0.13 -6.08 10.91
CA ILE A 204 1.04 -7.13 10.44
C ILE A 204 2.03 -6.50 9.45
N PRO A 205 3.24 -6.14 9.91
CA PRO A 205 4.31 -5.72 9.02
C PRO A 205 4.88 -6.93 8.26
N ALA A 206 5.20 -6.75 7.00
CA ALA A 206 5.89 -7.73 6.19
C ALA A 206 7.41 -7.56 6.31
N GLY A 207 8.13 -8.66 6.36
CA GLY A 207 9.58 -8.64 6.14
C GLY A 207 9.95 -8.40 4.68
N ALA A 208 11.23 -8.27 4.40
CA ALA A 208 11.72 -8.18 3.03
C ALA A 208 11.65 -9.53 2.32
N CYS A 209 11.16 -9.54 1.09
CA CYS A 209 11.22 -10.74 0.27
C CYS A 209 12.67 -10.99 -0.20
N TYR A 210 13.42 -9.91 -0.48
CA TYR A 210 14.84 -9.94 -0.83
C TYR A 210 15.48 -8.57 -0.60
N ASP A 211 16.61 -8.53 0.15
CA ASP A 211 17.45 -7.35 0.28
C ASP A 211 18.93 -7.75 0.25
N ARG A 212 19.72 -7.15 -0.64
CA ARG A 212 21.17 -7.39 -0.74
C ARG A 212 21.97 -6.74 0.38
N SER A 213 21.39 -5.80 1.09
CA SER A 213 22.07 -4.95 2.06
C SER A 213 21.77 -5.30 3.52
N LEU A 214 21.11 -6.44 3.78
CA LEU A 214 20.82 -6.85 5.14
C LEU A 214 22.11 -7.04 5.94
N PRO A 215 22.28 -6.30 7.07
CA PRO A 215 23.39 -6.54 7.97
C PRO A 215 23.30 -7.95 8.55
N SER A 216 24.44 -8.65 8.63
CA SER A 216 24.51 -10.04 9.13
C SER A 216 24.13 -10.21 10.61
N SER A 217 23.78 -9.14 11.32
CA SER A 217 23.43 -9.11 12.75
C SER A 217 22.07 -8.43 13.02
N SER A 218 21.21 -8.25 12.03
CA SER A 218 19.97 -7.54 12.19
C SER A 218 18.78 -8.48 12.40
N ASP A 219 17.74 -7.97 13.06
CA ASP A 219 16.43 -8.60 13.19
C ASP A 219 15.66 -8.64 11.84
N TYR A 220 16.30 -8.15 10.76
CA TYR A 220 15.78 -8.18 9.40
C TYR A 220 15.92 -9.59 8.83
N THR A 221 14.81 -10.15 8.40
CA THR A 221 14.77 -11.48 7.80
C THR A 221 14.03 -11.45 6.47
N TYR A 222 14.46 -12.34 5.54
CA TYR A 222 13.62 -12.68 4.40
C TYR A 222 12.40 -13.43 4.92
N SER A 223 11.24 -12.84 4.80
CA SER A 223 10.03 -13.45 5.35
C SER A 223 8.77 -13.02 4.63
N TYR A 224 7.77 -13.86 4.74
CA TYR A 224 6.38 -13.56 4.40
C TYR A 224 5.49 -13.94 5.59
N ASN A 225 4.32 -13.34 5.63
CA ASN A 225 3.33 -13.67 6.65
C ASN A 225 2.30 -14.64 6.09
N TYR A 226 1.95 -15.63 6.88
CA TYR A 226 0.78 -16.47 6.67
C TYR A 226 -0.26 -16.15 7.74
N VAL A 227 -1.47 -15.79 7.35
CA VAL A 227 -2.54 -15.41 8.27
C VAL A 227 -3.71 -16.37 8.07
N HIS A 228 -4.07 -17.09 9.13
CA HIS A 228 -5.22 -17.96 9.14
C HIS A 228 -6.38 -17.30 9.90
N LEU A 229 -7.51 -17.12 9.22
CA LEU A 229 -8.74 -16.59 9.80
C LEU A 229 -9.69 -17.77 10.07
N ASN A 230 -10.06 -17.96 11.34
CA ASN A 230 -11.05 -18.95 11.72
C ASN A 230 -12.37 -18.25 12.03
N PHE A 231 -13.44 -18.66 11.35
CA PHE A 231 -14.80 -18.09 11.50
C PHE A 231 -15.72 -18.94 12.37
N ASP A 232 -15.25 -20.08 12.89
CA ASP A 232 -16.06 -21.07 13.63
C ASP A 232 -16.23 -20.75 15.12
N SER A 233 -15.80 -19.57 15.60
CA SER A 233 -15.83 -19.20 17.03
C SER A 233 -16.77 -18.03 17.32
#